data_ab45673d9c5cb2abf4f2a15bbbc93fb7
#
_entry.id   ab45673d9c5cb2abf4f2a15bbbc93fb7
#
_cell.length_a   1.000
_cell.length_b   1.000
_cell.length_c   1.000
_cell.angle_alpha   90.00
_cell.angle_beta   90.00
_cell.angle_gamma   90.00
#
_symmetry.space_group_name_H-M   'P 1'
#
loop_
_entity.id
_entity.type
_entity.pdbx_description
1 polymer ?
#
loop_
_entity_poly.entity_id
_entity_poly.type
_entity_poly.pdbx_seq_one_letter_code
_entity_poly.pdbx_strand_id
1 'polypeptide(L)'
;YTLQGERQDTCKAKADSALFDACRTLGEAIVEASYFNDVLLYHDAVRKDNQAFLDTKLTQGQVASLCDETGADAVISIDRLLFDMKKSVGTLGEGYVMGMIDVQMAGVIRSYVPDREAPLATVHMKDSIYWAESADYMPILDKVLPSPENALRGAGKYFGAKVYANFVPHWEKETRWYFTGMGSRWKEAS
;
A
#
# COMPACT_ATOMS: atom_id res chain seq x y z
N TYR A 1 -1.28 -19.46 19.33
CA TYR A 1 0.06 -19.99 19.60
C TYR A 1 0.87 -18.88 20.24
N THR A 2 1.47 -19.14 21.40
CA THR A 2 2.35 -18.16 22.07
C THR A 2 3.79 -18.50 21.69
N LEU A 3 4.49 -17.59 21.04
CA LEU A 3 5.92 -17.73 20.75
C LEU A 3 6.71 -17.61 22.06
N GLN A 4 7.57 -18.58 22.34
CA GLN A 4 8.50 -18.51 23.48
C GLN A 4 9.77 -17.78 23.05
N GLY A 5 10.25 -16.84 23.89
CA GLY A 5 11.47 -16.10 23.62
C GLY A 5 11.38 -15.16 22.39
N GLU A 6 10.22 -14.54 22.16
CA GLU A 6 10.02 -13.62 21.03
C GLU A 6 11.02 -12.47 21.11
N ARG A 7 11.78 -12.31 20.03
CA ARG A 7 12.65 -11.17 19.80
C ARG A 7 12.11 -10.33 18.66
N GLN A 8 11.94 -9.04 18.90
CA GLN A 8 11.52 -8.08 17.89
C GLN A 8 12.67 -7.15 17.54
N ASP A 9 12.97 -7.04 16.25
CA ASP A 9 13.96 -6.10 15.72
C ASP A 9 13.29 -5.16 14.71
N THR A 10 13.56 -3.86 14.85
CA THR A 10 13.17 -2.88 13.84
C THR A 10 14.13 -2.98 12.65
N CYS A 11 13.61 -3.30 11.49
CA CYS A 11 14.41 -3.43 10.27
C CYS A 11 14.52 -2.08 9.57
N LYS A 12 15.74 -1.74 9.14
CA LYS A 12 16.00 -0.54 8.32
C LYS A 12 16.33 -0.99 6.90
N ALA A 13 15.59 -0.47 5.93
CA ALA A 13 15.87 -0.65 4.51
C ALA A 13 15.53 0.64 3.76
N LYS A 14 16.13 0.84 2.57
CA LYS A 14 15.82 1.99 1.72
C LYS A 14 14.43 1.81 1.10
N ALA A 15 13.60 2.85 1.17
CA ALA A 15 12.22 2.81 0.70
C ALA A 15 12.07 3.21 -0.78
N ASP A 16 13.12 3.73 -1.43
CA ASP A 16 13.03 4.29 -2.79
C ASP A 16 12.45 3.31 -3.80
N SER A 17 12.94 2.05 -3.80
CA SER A 17 12.43 0.99 -4.67
C SER A 17 10.97 0.63 -4.36
N ALA A 18 10.56 0.68 -3.08
CA ALA A 18 9.19 0.40 -2.67
C ALA A 18 8.22 1.52 -3.10
N LEU A 19 8.66 2.79 -3.05
CA LEU A 19 7.90 3.94 -3.55
C LEU A 19 7.70 3.84 -5.06
N PHE A 20 8.77 3.51 -5.80
CA PHE A 20 8.67 3.30 -7.24
C PHE A 20 7.73 2.12 -7.59
N ASP A 21 7.87 0.99 -6.89
CA ASP A 21 6.99 -0.17 -7.08
C ASP A 21 5.51 0.18 -6.76
N ALA A 22 5.24 1.04 -5.76
CA ALA A 22 3.90 1.52 -5.44
C ALA A 22 3.31 2.37 -6.57
N CYS A 23 4.06 3.33 -7.11
CA CYS A 23 3.64 4.17 -8.23
C CYS A 23 3.39 3.32 -9.48
N ARG A 24 4.31 2.41 -9.80
CA ARG A 24 4.19 1.53 -10.96
C ARG A 24 2.96 0.65 -10.86
N THR A 25 2.76 -0.02 -9.74
CA THR A 25 1.60 -0.92 -9.56
C THR A 25 0.28 -0.16 -9.54
N LEU A 26 0.25 1.06 -9.01
CA LEU A 26 -0.92 1.94 -9.11
C LEU A 26 -1.22 2.26 -10.58
N GLY A 27 -0.23 2.64 -11.37
CA GLY A 27 -0.39 2.92 -12.80
C GLY A 27 -0.87 1.68 -13.57
N GLU A 28 -0.23 0.52 -13.35
CA GLU A 28 -0.63 -0.76 -13.96
C GLU A 28 -2.10 -1.12 -13.65
N ALA A 29 -2.53 -0.97 -12.38
CA ALA A 29 -3.91 -1.24 -11.97
C ALA A 29 -4.93 -0.27 -12.59
N ILE A 30 -4.57 1.00 -12.76
CA ILE A 30 -5.41 2.00 -13.43
C ILE A 30 -5.54 1.66 -14.93
N VAL A 31 -4.45 1.26 -15.59
CA VAL A 31 -4.47 0.81 -16.98
C VAL A 31 -5.37 -0.42 -17.15
N GLU A 32 -5.23 -1.41 -16.28
CA GLU A 32 -6.04 -2.63 -16.31
C GLU A 32 -7.54 -2.33 -16.15
N ALA A 33 -7.88 -1.35 -15.32
CA ALA A 33 -9.25 -0.90 -15.14
C ALA A 33 -9.87 -0.24 -16.40
N SER A 34 -9.04 0.17 -17.38
CA SER A 34 -9.46 0.73 -18.68
C SER A 34 -10.44 1.92 -18.56
N TYR A 35 -10.34 2.70 -17.49
CA TYR A 35 -11.19 3.86 -17.25
C TYR A 35 -10.64 5.14 -17.89
N PHE A 36 -9.31 5.31 -17.86
CA PHE A 36 -8.61 6.41 -18.51
C PHE A 36 -8.12 5.98 -19.89
N ASN A 37 -8.01 6.92 -20.82
CA ASN A 37 -7.56 6.64 -22.19
C ASN A 37 -6.09 6.25 -22.24
N ASP A 38 -5.25 6.89 -21.43
CA ASP A 38 -3.83 6.64 -21.30
C ASP A 38 -3.33 6.92 -19.88
N VAL A 39 -2.24 6.26 -19.48
CA VAL A 39 -1.60 6.43 -18.17
C VAL A 39 -0.10 6.49 -18.36
N LEU A 40 0.49 7.63 -17.99
CA LEU A 40 1.93 7.85 -18.04
C LEU A 40 2.54 7.76 -16.64
N LEU A 41 3.62 7.00 -16.50
CA LEU A 41 4.40 6.96 -15.28
C LEU A 41 5.54 7.98 -15.36
N TYR A 42 5.44 9.04 -14.57
CA TYR A 42 6.48 10.06 -14.49
C TYR A 42 7.60 9.59 -13.56
N HIS A 43 8.84 9.57 -14.05
CA HIS A 43 9.97 8.98 -13.34
C HIS A 43 10.79 9.96 -12.50
N ASP A 44 10.68 11.25 -12.79
CA ASP A 44 11.48 12.26 -12.11
C ASP A 44 10.81 12.75 -10.81
N ALA A 45 11.62 13.07 -9.82
CA ALA A 45 11.13 13.63 -8.58
C ALA A 45 10.69 15.09 -8.79
N VAL A 46 9.39 15.35 -8.76
CA VAL A 46 8.81 16.69 -8.87
C VAL A 46 9.20 17.57 -7.67
N ARG A 47 9.37 16.94 -6.51
CA ARG A 47 9.80 17.60 -5.28
C ARG A 47 11.18 17.09 -4.88
N LYS A 48 12.05 18.04 -4.51
CA LYS A 48 13.42 17.75 -4.03
C LYS A 48 13.53 17.71 -2.51
N ASP A 49 12.41 17.92 -1.80
CA ASP A 49 12.37 17.90 -0.34
C ASP A 49 12.31 16.46 0.18
N ASN A 50 13.31 16.08 0.96
CA ASN A 50 13.35 14.80 1.65
C ASN A 50 12.59 14.82 3.00
N GLN A 51 11.64 15.74 3.18
CA GLN A 51 10.89 15.88 4.42
C GLN A 51 9.68 14.90 4.43
N ALA A 52 9.96 13.61 4.54
CA ALA A 52 8.94 12.54 4.57
C ALA A 52 7.85 12.73 5.65
N PHE A 53 8.12 13.57 6.65
CA PHE A 53 7.17 13.86 7.74
C PHE A 53 6.19 14.99 7.41
N LEU A 54 6.45 15.82 6.40
CA LEU A 54 5.54 16.88 6.00
C LEU A 54 4.58 16.38 4.94
N ASP A 55 3.31 16.73 5.12
CA ASP A 55 2.28 16.50 4.12
C ASP A 55 2.28 17.67 3.12
N THR A 56 3.20 17.63 2.16
CA THR A 56 3.38 18.68 1.16
C THR A 56 2.61 18.32 -0.11
N LYS A 57 1.70 19.21 -0.52
CA LYS A 57 0.94 19.09 -1.78
C LYS A 57 1.78 19.58 -2.96
N LEU A 58 1.46 19.12 -4.16
CA LEU A 58 1.93 19.76 -5.38
C LEU A 58 1.28 21.15 -5.52
N THR A 59 2.07 22.12 -5.94
CA THR A 59 1.55 23.45 -6.27
C THR A 59 0.86 23.41 -7.63
N GLN A 60 -0.08 24.32 -7.87
CA GLN A 60 -0.75 24.44 -9.17
C GLN A 60 0.25 24.62 -10.33
N GLY A 61 1.31 25.39 -10.13
CA GLY A 61 2.37 25.58 -11.14
C GLY A 61 3.13 24.29 -11.46
N GLN A 62 3.40 23.43 -10.45
CA GLN A 62 4.01 22.11 -10.67
C GLN A 62 3.07 21.19 -11.44
N VAL A 63 1.79 21.18 -11.10
CA VAL A 63 0.79 20.36 -11.80
C VAL A 63 0.64 20.84 -13.27
N ALA A 64 0.51 22.14 -13.49
CA ALA A 64 0.41 22.70 -14.85
C ALA A 64 1.66 22.35 -15.69
N SER A 65 2.86 22.49 -15.12
CA SER A 65 4.11 22.16 -15.81
C SER A 65 4.18 20.68 -16.19
N LEU A 66 3.74 19.77 -15.29
CA LEU A 66 3.68 18.33 -15.57
C LEU A 66 2.68 18.02 -16.70
N CYS A 67 1.49 18.60 -16.63
CA CYS A 67 0.46 18.40 -17.65
C CYS A 67 0.92 18.94 -19.03
N ASP A 68 1.57 20.11 -19.06
CA ASP A 68 2.11 20.69 -20.30
C ASP A 68 3.24 19.84 -20.89
N GLU A 69 4.13 19.30 -20.05
CA GLU A 69 5.24 18.45 -20.48
C GLU A 69 4.78 17.09 -21.00
N THR A 70 3.79 16.49 -20.36
CA THR A 70 3.35 15.12 -20.65
C THR A 70 2.13 15.06 -21.56
N GLY A 71 1.40 16.15 -21.75
CA GLY A 71 0.11 16.17 -22.42
C GLY A 71 -1.01 15.53 -21.62
N ALA A 72 -0.84 15.35 -20.31
CA ALA A 72 -1.84 14.74 -19.43
C ALA A 72 -2.85 15.77 -18.93
N ASP A 73 -4.10 15.35 -18.76
CA ASP A 73 -5.19 16.19 -18.25
C ASP A 73 -5.23 16.25 -16.71
N ALA A 74 -4.63 15.26 -16.05
CA ALA A 74 -4.61 15.14 -14.59
C ALA A 74 -3.37 14.43 -14.08
N VAL A 75 -3.02 14.67 -12.82
CA VAL A 75 -1.89 14.04 -12.12
C VAL A 75 -2.41 13.30 -10.89
N ILE A 76 -2.03 12.03 -10.73
CA ILE A 76 -2.20 11.27 -9.48
C ILE A 76 -0.82 11.17 -8.85
N SER A 77 -0.68 11.67 -7.64
CA SER A 77 0.59 11.71 -6.90
C SER A 77 0.48 10.98 -5.57
N ILE A 78 1.44 10.10 -5.30
CA ILE A 78 1.66 9.58 -3.94
C ILE A 78 2.49 10.64 -3.21
N ASP A 79 1.80 11.54 -2.51
CA ASP A 79 2.44 12.70 -1.86
C ASP A 79 3.22 12.29 -0.61
N ARG A 80 2.80 11.21 0.03
CA ARG A 80 3.46 10.67 1.21
C ARG A 80 3.23 9.16 1.28
N LEU A 81 4.28 8.40 1.57
CA LEU A 81 4.18 6.98 1.89
C LEU A 81 5.24 6.64 2.94
N LEU A 82 4.78 6.17 4.07
CA LEU A 82 5.60 5.78 5.21
C LEU A 82 5.46 4.27 5.44
N PHE A 83 6.56 3.65 5.81
CA PHE A 83 6.61 2.24 6.20
C PHE A 83 7.19 2.10 7.60
N ASP A 84 6.57 1.25 8.42
CA ASP A 84 7.11 0.75 9.68
C ASP A 84 7.21 -0.76 9.58
N MET A 85 8.43 -1.30 9.67
CA MET A 85 8.70 -2.71 9.47
C MET A 85 9.30 -3.32 10.72
N LYS A 86 8.71 -4.43 11.17
CA LYS A 86 9.15 -5.21 12.33
C LYS A 86 9.40 -6.65 11.93
N LYS A 87 10.52 -7.21 12.36
CA LYS A 87 10.79 -8.64 12.28
C LYS A 87 10.68 -9.24 13.68
N SER A 88 9.85 -10.25 13.82
CA SER A 88 9.69 -11.04 15.05
C SER A 88 10.18 -12.46 14.79
N VAL A 89 10.93 -13.00 15.73
CA VAL A 89 11.39 -14.41 15.69
C VAL A 89 11.19 -15.02 17.07
N GLY A 90 10.69 -16.23 17.08
CA GLY A 90 10.49 -17.00 18.32
C GLY A 90 10.54 -18.51 18.08
N THR A 91 10.54 -19.29 19.14
CA THR A 91 10.44 -20.76 19.07
C THR A 91 9.00 -21.19 19.28
N LEU A 92 8.55 -22.10 18.42
CA LEU A 92 7.36 -22.91 18.68
C LEU A 92 7.74 -24.10 19.57
N GLY A 93 6.78 -24.65 20.28
CA GLY A 93 7.01 -25.95 20.95
C GLY A 93 7.61 -26.96 19.98
N GLU A 94 8.36 -27.93 20.49
CA GLU A 94 9.03 -28.98 19.69
C GLU A 94 10.29 -28.56 18.92
N GLY A 95 10.84 -27.37 19.19
CA GLY A 95 12.14 -26.95 18.64
C GLY A 95 12.08 -26.22 17.30
N TYR A 96 10.90 -26.07 16.71
CA TYR A 96 10.73 -25.26 15.49
C TYR A 96 10.90 -23.78 15.79
N VAL A 97 11.51 -23.07 14.86
CA VAL A 97 11.58 -21.59 14.86
C VAL A 97 10.54 -21.02 13.92
N MET A 98 9.91 -19.94 14.35
CA MET A 98 8.96 -19.17 13.53
C MET A 98 9.44 -17.74 13.42
N GLY A 99 9.33 -17.18 12.24
CA GLY A 99 9.61 -15.77 12.00
C GLY A 99 8.47 -15.10 11.26
N MET A 100 8.30 -13.82 11.56
CA MET A 100 7.32 -12.95 10.91
C MET A 100 7.96 -11.62 10.58
N ILE A 101 7.67 -11.10 9.39
CA ILE A 101 7.95 -9.73 9.01
C ILE A 101 6.61 -9.05 8.80
N ASP A 102 6.33 -8.02 9.60
CA ASP A 102 5.16 -7.16 9.49
C ASP A 102 5.57 -5.80 8.95
N VAL A 103 4.89 -5.33 7.92
CA VAL A 103 5.10 -4.01 7.32
C VAL A 103 3.79 -3.23 7.39
N GLN A 104 3.76 -2.25 8.27
CA GLN A 104 2.68 -1.27 8.32
C GLN A 104 2.99 -0.14 7.34
N MET A 105 1.97 0.34 6.65
CA MET A 105 2.08 1.41 5.68
C MET A 105 1.01 2.48 5.90
N ALA A 106 1.39 3.73 5.71
CA ALA A 106 0.47 4.86 5.75
C ALA A 106 0.82 5.84 4.64
N GLY A 107 -0.15 6.16 3.78
CA GLY A 107 0.04 7.02 2.63
C GLY A 107 -1.03 8.07 2.43
N VAL A 108 -0.65 9.13 1.75
CA VAL A 108 -1.52 10.20 1.26
C VAL A 108 -1.33 10.29 -0.24
N ILE A 109 -2.41 10.06 -0.96
CA ILE A 109 -2.45 10.10 -2.42
C ILE A 109 -3.44 11.17 -2.84
N ARG A 110 -3.08 12.00 -3.84
CA ARG A 110 -3.94 13.05 -4.33
C ARG A 110 -4.03 13.03 -5.84
N SER A 111 -5.19 13.40 -6.34
CA SER A 111 -5.38 13.73 -7.75
C SER A 111 -5.46 15.24 -7.92
N TYR A 112 -4.85 15.74 -8.99
CA TYR A 112 -4.74 17.13 -9.32
C TYR A 112 -5.12 17.38 -10.78
N VAL A 113 -5.61 18.57 -11.05
CA VAL A 113 -5.84 19.11 -12.41
C VAL A 113 -5.21 20.49 -12.51
N PRO A 114 -4.72 20.90 -13.69
CA PRO A 114 -3.90 22.12 -13.83
C PRO A 114 -4.64 23.43 -13.57
N ASP A 115 -5.96 23.43 -13.72
CA ASP A 115 -6.82 24.62 -13.54
C ASP A 115 -7.26 24.86 -12.10
N ARG A 116 -6.82 24.02 -11.13
CA ARG A 116 -7.20 24.14 -9.72
C ARG A 116 -6.00 24.15 -8.79
N GLU A 117 -6.01 25.05 -7.81
CA GLU A 117 -5.01 25.08 -6.73
C GLU A 117 -5.18 23.93 -5.73
N ALA A 118 -6.42 23.58 -5.40
CA ALA A 118 -6.73 22.50 -4.48
C ALA A 118 -6.78 21.14 -5.20
N PRO A 119 -6.32 20.06 -4.56
CA PRO A 119 -6.48 18.71 -5.11
C PRO A 119 -7.94 18.40 -5.43
N LEU A 120 -8.18 17.66 -6.49
CA LEU A 120 -9.51 17.17 -6.85
C LEU A 120 -10.00 16.14 -5.83
N ALA A 121 -9.12 15.25 -5.41
CA ALA A 121 -9.37 14.27 -4.35
C ALA A 121 -8.12 14.06 -3.49
N THR A 122 -8.35 13.71 -2.23
CA THR A 122 -7.29 13.28 -1.29
C THR A 122 -7.71 11.97 -0.64
N VAL A 123 -6.87 10.95 -0.77
CA VAL A 123 -7.07 9.62 -0.20
C VAL A 123 -6.03 9.39 0.87
N HIS A 124 -6.49 9.00 2.05
CA HIS A 124 -5.63 8.54 3.15
C HIS A 124 -5.79 7.03 3.26
N MET A 125 -4.70 6.31 3.11
CA MET A 125 -4.69 4.85 3.25
C MET A 125 -3.75 4.45 4.37
N LYS A 126 -4.22 3.57 5.25
CA LYS A 126 -3.41 2.90 6.27
C LYS A 126 -3.72 1.42 6.22
N ASP A 127 -2.69 0.60 6.10
CA ASP A 127 -2.82 -0.86 6.02
C ASP A 127 -1.55 -1.56 6.48
N SER A 128 -1.59 -2.88 6.52
CA SER A 128 -0.42 -3.71 6.83
C SER A 128 -0.43 -5.00 6.01
N ILE A 129 0.76 -5.52 5.77
CA ILE A 129 0.97 -6.83 5.16
C ILE A 129 2.05 -7.57 5.94
N TYR A 130 1.93 -8.88 6.06
CA TYR A 130 2.90 -9.68 6.78
C TYR A 130 3.28 -10.94 5.99
N TRP A 131 4.46 -11.43 6.29
CA TRP A 131 4.97 -12.74 5.88
C TRP A 131 5.33 -13.52 7.13
N ALA A 132 4.87 -14.76 7.23
CA ALA A 132 5.15 -15.64 8.35
C ALA A 132 5.57 -17.01 7.83
N GLU A 133 6.71 -17.50 8.33
CA GLU A 133 7.28 -18.77 7.95
C GLU A 133 7.79 -19.51 9.19
N SER A 134 7.87 -20.83 9.09
CA SER A 134 8.47 -21.69 10.11
C SER A 134 9.53 -22.60 9.51
N ALA A 135 10.54 -22.93 10.30
CA ALA A 135 11.63 -23.78 9.88
C ALA A 135 12.18 -24.61 11.06
N ASP A 136 12.94 -25.65 10.76
CA ASP A 136 13.59 -26.47 11.79
C ASP A 136 14.67 -25.68 12.56
N TYR A 137 15.32 -24.70 11.92
CA TYR A 137 16.34 -23.86 12.53
C TYR A 137 16.54 -22.51 11.79
N MET A 138 17.13 -21.54 12.50
CA MET A 138 17.28 -20.15 12.05
C MET A 138 17.87 -19.95 10.64
N PRO A 139 18.96 -20.63 10.23
CA PRO A 139 19.53 -20.44 8.89
C PRO A 139 18.60 -20.80 7.74
N ILE A 140 17.63 -21.71 7.95
CA ILE A 140 16.59 -22.00 6.96
C ILE A 140 15.53 -20.90 6.99
N LEU A 141 15.10 -20.49 8.18
CA LEU A 141 14.12 -19.42 8.33
C LEU A 141 14.54 -18.12 7.62
N ASP A 142 15.81 -17.72 7.75
CA ASP A 142 16.37 -16.55 7.08
C ASP A 142 16.41 -16.66 5.55
N LYS A 143 16.33 -17.88 4.99
CA LYS A 143 16.25 -18.10 3.54
C LYS A 143 14.83 -18.06 3.00
N VAL A 144 13.85 -18.50 3.80
CA VAL A 144 12.44 -18.59 3.37
C VAL A 144 11.69 -17.29 3.62
N LEU A 145 12.05 -16.54 4.66
CA LEU A 145 11.52 -15.19 4.86
C LEU A 145 12.07 -14.22 3.80
N PRO A 146 11.25 -13.27 3.31
CA PRO A 146 11.74 -12.25 2.42
C PRO A 146 12.80 -11.38 3.11
N SER A 147 13.78 -10.90 2.34
CA SER A 147 14.68 -9.87 2.86
C SER A 147 13.89 -8.59 3.22
N PRO A 148 14.38 -7.75 4.13
CA PRO A 148 13.73 -6.49 4.48
C PRO A 148 13.41 -5.60 3.26
N GLU A 149 14.30 -5.56 2.29
CA GLU A 149 14.08 -4.82 1.04
C GLU A 149 12.94 -5.41 0.21
N ASN A 150 12.92 -6.74 0.05
CA ASN A 150 11.84 -7.42 -0.68
C ASN A 150 10.49 -7.29 0.02
N ALA A 151 10.47 -7.31 1.36
CA ALA A 151 9.26 -7.06 2.13
C ALA A 151 8.72 -5.64 1.90
N LEU A 152 9.59 -4.61 1.93
CA LEU A 152 9.18 -3.23 1.61
C LEU A 152 8.68 -3.09 0.18
N ARG A 153 9.35 -3.70 -0.80
CA ARG A 153 8.91 -3.69 -2.19
C ARG A 153 7.56 -4.39 -2.35
N GLY A 154 7.36 -5.52 -1.67
CA GLY A 154 6.07 -6.21 -1.63
C GLY A 154 4.96 -5.34 -1.03
N ALA A 155 5.25 -4.62 0.06
CA ALA A 155 4.33 -3.67 0.67
C ALA A 155 4.00 -2.50 -0.26
N GLY A 156 4.98 -1.95 -0.98
CA GLY A 156 4.77 -0.92 -1.99
C GLY A 156 3.83 -1.37 -3.11
N LYS A 157 4.07 -2.56 -3.67
CA LYS A 157 3.19 -3.16 -4.70
C LYS A 157 1.76 -3.36 -4.18
N TYR A 158 1.62 -3.91 -2.98
CA TYR A 158 0.31 -4.08 -2.35
C TYR A 158 -0.41 -2.76 -2.16
N PHE A 159 0.30 -1.71 -1.70
CA PHE A 159 -0.25 -0.38 -1.55
C PHE A 159 -0.79 0.17 -2.88
N GLY A 160 0.01 0.15 -3.94
CA GLY A 160 -0.39 0.61 -5.26
C GLY A 160 -1.60 -0.15 -5.81
N ALA A 161 -1.57 -1.49 -5.71
CA ALA A 161 -2.65 -2.36 -6.16
C ALA A 161 -3.97 -2.16 -5.39
N LYS A 162 -3.94 -1.63 -4.17
CA LYS A 162 -5.15 -1.42 -3.37
C LYS A 162 -5.72 -0.01 -3.53
N VAL A 163 -4.85 0.98 -3.65
CA VAL A 163 -5.28 2.38 -3.65
C VAL A 163 -5.96 2.80 -4.96
N TYR A 164 -5.73 2.08 -6.08
CA TYR A 164 -6.31 2.42 -7.38
C TYR A 164 -7.84 2.51 -7.36
N ALA A 165 -8.49 1.68 -6.55
CA ALA A 165 -9.94 1.63 -6.42
C ALA A 165 -10.57 2.96 -5.98
N ASN A 166 -9.78 3.88 -5.40
CA ASN A 166 -10.26 5.21 -5.04
C ASN A 166 -10.28 6.20 -6.22
N PHE A 167 -9.68 5.85 -7.36
CA PHE A 167 -9.55 6.73 -8.53
C PHE A 167 -10.29 6.23 -9.76
N VAL A 168 -10.75 4.97 -9.74
CA VAL A 168 -11.51 4.36 -10.83
C VAL A 168 -12.80 3.75 -10.30
N PRO A 169 -13.92 3.84 -11.04
CA PRO A 169 -15.14 3.12 -10.69
C PRO A 169 -14.92 1.61 -10.70
N HIS A 170 -15.37 0.91 -9.69
CA HIS A 170 -15.28 -0.55 -9.60
C HIS A 170 -16.52 -1.13 -8.92
N TRP A 171 -16.80 -2.40 -9.21
CA TRP A 171 -17.89 -3.13 -8.57
C TRP A 171 -17.36 -3.86 -7.35
N GLU A 172 -17.99 -3.62 -6.19
CA GLU A 172 -17.73 -4.39 -4.97
C GLU A 172 -18.85 -5.42 -4.76
N LYS A 173 -18.44 -6.65 -4.46
CA LYS A 173 -19.36 -7.71 -4.09
C LYS A 173 -19.29 -7.92 -2.58
N GLU A 174 -20.32 -7.47 -1.87
CA GLU A 174 -20.47 -7.73 -0.45
C GLU A 174 -21.29 -9.00 -0.21
N THR A 175 -20.80 -9.88 0.65
CA THR A 175 -21.57 -11.03 1.15
C THR A 175 -22.08 -10.69 2.54
N ARG A 176 -23.39 -10.57 2.69
CA ARG A 176 -24.03 -10.32 3.98
C ARG A 176 -24.67 -11.59 4.49
N TRP A 177 -24.42 -11.94 5.74
CA TRP A 177 -25.06 -13.06 6.39
C TRP A 177 -26.35 -12.58 7.08
N TYR A 178 -27.46 -13.21 6.73
CA TYR A 178 -28.75 -12.96 7.36
C TYR A 178 -29.11 -14.17 8.20
N PHE A 179 -29.53 -13.93 9.43
CA PHE A 179 -30.10 -14.99 10.25
C PHE A 179 -31.56 -15.23 9.78
N THR A 180 -31.76 -16.29 9.04
CA THR A 180 -33.12 -16.74 8.66
C THR A 180 -33.52 -17.86 9.61
N GLY A 181 -34.52 -17.64 10.49
CA GLY A 181 -35.07 -18.77 11.22
C GLY A 181 -35.43 -18.60 12.69
N MET A 182 -35.43 -17.41 13.22
CA MET A 182 -35.95 -17.17 14.57
C MET A 182 -37.34 -16.54 14.52
N GLY A 183 -38.37 -17.38 14.32
CA GLY A 183 -39.77 -17.06 14.55
C GLY A 183 -40.48 -16.28 13.43
N SER A 184 -41.80 -16.38 13.41
CA SER A 184 -42.69 -15.79 12.39
C SER A 184 -42.62 -14.27 12.25
N ARG A 185 -42.18 -13.56 13.28
CA ARG A 185 -42.05 -12.08 13.27
C ARG A 185 -40.89 -11.54 12.37
N TRP A 186 -39.92 -12.36 12.01
CA TRP A 186 -38.81 -11.95 11.11
C TRP A 186 -39.14 -12.13 9.64
N LYS A 187 -40.17 -12.93 9.32
CA LYS A 187 -40.66 -13.13 7.95
C LYS A 187 -41.48 -11.97 7.41
N GLU A 188 -41.98 -11.10 8.28
CA GLU A 188 -42.75 -9.91 7.90
C GLU A 188 -41.89 -8.67 7.68
N ALA A 189 -40.57 -8.72 8.01
CA ALA A 189 -39.65 -7.60 7.91
C ALA A 189 -38.58 -7.74 6.80
N SER A 190 -38.68 -8.78 5.96
CA SER A 190 -37.79 -9.03 4.83
C SER A 190 -38.45 -8.75 3.49
#